data_79072beb409bc2099250f09528cfd99a
#
_entry.id   79072beb409bc2099250f09528cfd99a
#
_cell.length_a   1.000
_cell.length_b   1.000
_cell.length_c   1.000
_cell.angle_alpha   90.00
_cell.angle_beta   90.00
_cell.angle_gamma   90.00
#
_symmetry.space_group_name_H-M   'P 1'
#
loop_
_entity.id
_entity.type
_entity.pdbx_description
1 polymer ?
#
loop_
_entity_poly.entity_id
_entity_poly.type
_entity_poly.pdbx_seq_one_letter_code
_entity_poly.pdbx_strand_id
1 'polypeptide(L)'
;MTDLVAFGESGLSLAAPPGERLEGVDRLRVRATGPESNAAVAARRTGVDATWLSRLPDTPLGRRVATELRGHGIDVDVEWVDPAADAEARVGLTFEERATAPRGDLTVPDRAGAAMAAVSMDDVPVPRVEGADVAYTTGATPALSARAATATARYLKAARDGGATTAFALSYRPDRWADAATARETLTEFFPAVDVLLTSEADAAAMLDESARPAAAANAIAAEHGFDTVVIYGSRGATVLHDATVNELSAPEADARDGTGAPDAFAGAFCAE
;
A
#
# COMPACT_ATOMS: atom_id res chain seq x y z
N MET A 1 16.56 -7.76 15.15
CA MET A 1 16.33 -6.84 14.01
C MET A 1 14.84 -6.88 13.75
N THR A 2 14.22 -5.74 13.58
CA THR A 2 12.78 -5.66 13.29
C THR A 2 12.49 -6.37 11.96
N ASP A 3 11.49 -7.25 11.94
CA ASP A 3 11.00 -7.92 10.72
C ASP A 3 9.66 -7.34 10.32
N LEU A 4 9.64 -6.67 9.16
CA LEU A 4 8.42 -6.11 8.59
C LEU A 4 7.84 -7.07 7.57
N VAL A 5 6.61 -7.48 7.77
CA VAL A 5 5.85 -8.28 6.80
C VAL A 5 4.78 -7.39 6.16
N ALA A 6 4.81 -7.25 4.84
CA ALA A 6 3.85 -6.45 4.07
C ALA A 6 2.97 -7.36 3.21
N PHE A 7 1.65 -7.17 3.25
CA PHE A 7 0.69 -7.98 2.51
C PHE A 7 -0.13 -7.12 1.54
N GLY A 8 -0.04 -7.42 0.24
CA GLY A 8 -0.82 -6.70 -0.76
C GLY A 8 -0.39 -6.94 -2.20
N GLU A 9 -1.02 -6.20 -3.12
CA GLU A 9 -0.80 -6.35 -4.55
C GLU A 9 0.43 -5.59 -5.03
N SER A 10 1.23 -6.25 -5.88
CA SER A 10 2.18 -5.58 -6.75
C SER A 10 1.93 -5.95 -8.20
N GLY A 11 1.88 -4.95 -9.05
CA GLY A 11 1.72 -5.09 -10.49
C GLY A 11 2.90 -4.50 -11.26
N LEU A 12 2.68 -4.21 -12.53
CA LEU A 12 3.66 -3.55 -13.39
C LEU A 12 3.16 -2.15 -13.78
N SER A 13 3.95 -1.13 -13.51
CA SER A 13 3.81 0.19 -14.07
C SER A 13 4.52 0.24 -15.43
N LEU A 14 3.80 0.75 -16.42
CA LEU A 14 4.24 0.98 -17.79
C LEU A 14 4.21 2.48 -18.05
N ALA A 15 5.32 3.15 -17.80
CA ALA A 15 5.40 4.61 -17.86
C ALA A 15 5.96 5.07 -19.22
N ALA A 16 5.27 6.04 -19.84
CA ALA A 16 5.82 6.76 -20.99
C ALA A 16 7.07 7.56 -20.58
N PRO A 17 8.01 7.81 -21.48
CA PRO A 17 9.10 8.76 -21.23
C PRO A 17 8.56 10.13 -20.80
N PRO A 18 9.29 10.87 -19.94
CA PRO A 18 8.82 12.17 -19.45
C PRO A 18 8.46 13.13 -20.58
N GLY A 19 7.24 13.67 -20.53
CA GLY A 19 6.72 14.62 -21.51
C GLY A 19 6.12 13.98 -22.77
N GLU A 20 6.28 12.68 -22.97
CA GLU A 20 5.64 11.95 -24.08
C GLU A 20 4.25 11.43 -23.68
N ARG A 21 3.39 11.20 -24.68
CA ARG A 21 2.03 10.70 -24.49
C ARG A 21 1.95 9.21 -24.79
N LEU A 22 1.14 8.50 -24.01
CA LEU A 22 0.91 7.05 -24.19
C LEU A 22 0.47 6.71 -25.63
N GLU A 23 -0.31 7.57 -26.28
CA GLU A 23 -0.82 7.38 -27.64
C GLU A 23 0.24 7.46 -28.73
N GLY A 24 1.43 7.98 -28.44
CA GLY A 24 2.49 8.23 -29.44
C GLY A 24 3.81 7.54 -29.16
N VAL A 25 3.93 6.78 -28.07
CA VAL A 25 5.21 6.15 -27.71
C VAL A 25 5.34 4.72 -28.22
N ASP A 26 6.52 4.38 -28.70
CA ASP A 26 6.88 3.03 -29.12
C ASP A 26 7.51 2.20 -27.97
N ARG A 27 7.82 2.83 -26.83
CA ARG A 27 8.50 2.21 -25.69
C ARG A 27 7.95 2.71 -24.39
N LEU A 28 7.78 1.78 -23.44
CA LEU A 28 7.38 2.08 -22.08
C LEU A 28 8.43 1.58 -21.10
N ARG A 29 8.67 2.35 -20.04
CA ARG A 29 9.50 1.88 -18.92
C ARG A 29 8.64 0.99 -18.04
N VAL A 30 9.09 -0.24 -17.81
CA VAL A 30 8.36 -1.23 -17.01
C VAL A 30 9.03 -1.40 -15.66
N ARG A 31 8.26 -1.25 -14.57
CA ARG A 31 8.71 -1.44 -13.18
C ARG A 31 7.66 -2.19 -12.37
N ALA A 32 8.10 -3.00 -11.41
CA ALA A 32 7.22 -3.52 -10.37
C ALA A 32 6.78 -2.37 -9.44
N THR A 33 5.52 -2.34 -9.06
CA THR A 33 4.97 -1.31 -8.17
C THR A 33 3.72 -1.81 -7.44
N GLY A 34 3.64 -1.47 -6.18
CA GLY A 34 2.50 -1.70 -5.31
C GLY A 34 2.78 -1.04 -3.97
N PRO A 35 1.78 -0.48 -3.26
CA PRO A 35 2.04 0.29 -2.05
C PRO A 35 2.74 -0.56 -0.98
N GLU A 36 2.32 -1.79 -0.78
CA GLU A 36 2.90 -2.67 0.24
C GLU A 36 4.31 -3.13 -0.14
N SER A 37 4.56 -3.46 -1.40
CA SER A 37 5.90 -3.83 -1.85
C SER A 37 6.86 -2.64 -1.85
N ASN A 38 6.38 -1.43 -2.18
CA ASN A 38 7.17 -0.21 -2.09
C ASN A 38 7.56 0.11 -0.65
N ALA A 39 6.61 -0.06 0.30
CA ALA A 39 6.88 0.11 1.73
C ALA A 39 7.91 -0.92 2.23
N ALA A 40 7.78 -2.20 1.86
CA ALA A 40 8.76 -3.23 2.21
C ALA A 40 10.17 -2.90 1.69
N VAL A 41 10.28 -2.43 0.44
CA VAL A 41 11.56 -1.98 -0.14
C VAL A 41 12.12 -0.78 0.62
N ALA A 42 11.27 0.17 1.04
CA ALA A 42 11.70 1.32 1.83
C ALA A 42 12.21 0.90 3.22
N ALA A 43 11.45 0.06 3.92
CA ALA A 43 11.86 -0.51 5.20
C ALA A 43 13.22 -1.26 5.09
N ARG A 44 13.39 -2.07 4.05
CA ARG A 44 14.68 -2.75 3.80
C ARG A 44 15.85 -1.78 3.66
N ARG A 45 15.61 -0.62 3.05
CA ARG A 45 16.64 0.42 2.87
C ARG A 45 17.01 1.16 4.16
N THR A 46 16.17 1.13 5.19
CA THR A 46 16.51 1.63 6.53
C THR A 46 17.27 0.60 7.36
N GLY A 47 17.38 -0.64 6.90
CA GLY A 47 18.21 -1.68 7.52
C GLY A 47 17.43 -2.79 8.22
N VAL A 48 16.10 -2.78 8.19
CA VAL A 48 15.28 -3.86 8.74
C VAL A 48 15.11 -4.98 7.72
N ASP A 49 14.81 -6.19 8.18
CA ASP A 49 14.43 -7.28 7.30
C ASP A 49 12.97 -7.06 6.88
N ALA A 50 12.68 -7.31 5.60
CA ALA A 50 11.36 -7.06 5.06
C ALA A 50 10.92 -8.19 4.13
N THR A 51 9.67 -8.64 4.31
CA THR A 51 9.03 -9.66 3.48
C THR A 51 7.78 -9.07 2.84
N TRP A 52 7.58 -9.36 1.57
CA TRP A 52 6.34 -9.04 0.88
C TRP A 52 5.57 -10.31 0.55
N LEU A 53 4.32 -10.37 1.03
CA LEU A 53 3.36 -11.46 0.82
C LEU A 53 2.34 -11.05 -0.25
N SER A 54 2.09 -11.93 -1.21
CA SER A 54 1.15 -11.64 -2.30
C SER A 54 0.71 -12.90 -3.03
N ARG A 55 -0.05 -12.70 -4.12
CA ARG A 55 -0.47 -13.76 -5.05
C ARG A 55 -0.18 -13.31 -6.48
N LEU A 56 0.58 -14.10 -7.24
CA LEU A 56 1.00 -13.80 -8.60
C LEU A 56 0.73 -14.97 -9.55
N PRO A 57 0.42 -14.71 -10.84
CA PRO A 57 0.37 -15.77 -11.83
C PRO A 57 1.81 -16.27 -12.14
N ASP A 58 1.97 -17.58 -12.31
CA ASP A 58 3.25 -18.18 -12.72
C ASP A 58 3.50 -17.97 -14.22
N THR A 59 3.67 -16.72 -14.61
CA THR A 59 3.93 -16.24 -15.94
C THR A 59 5.23 -15.45 -15.99
N PRO A 60 5.80 -15.16 -17.17
CA PRO A 60 6.98 -14.29 -17.27
C PRO A 60 6.78 -12.91 -16.62
N LEU A 61 5.57 -12.34 -16.64
CA LEU A 61 5.27 -11.05 -16.01
C LEU A 61 5.21 -11.16 -14.50
N GLY A 62 4.57 -12.21 -13.93
CA GLY A 62 4.57 -12.45 -12.49
C GLY A 62 5.98 -12.70 -11.94
N ARG A 63 6.75 -13.53 -12.64
CA ARG A 63 8.15 -13.79 -12.28
C ARG A 63 9.02 -12.52 -12.36
N ARG A 64 8.72 -11.61 -13.30
CA ARG A 64 9.39 -10.31 -13.40
C ARG A 64 9.15 -9.48 -12.13
N VAL A 65 7.90 -9.36 -11.67
CA VAL A 65 7.57 -8.64 -10.43
C VAL A 65 8.39 -9.20 -9.26
N ALA A 66 8.32 -10.52 -9.04
CA ALA A 66 9.04 -11.16 -7.94
C ALA A 66 10.57 -10.99 -8.05
N THR A 67 11.14 -11.11 -9.25
CA THR A 67 12.58 -10.94 -9.47
C THR A 67 13.05 -9.53 -9.20
N GLU A 68 12.28 -8.52 -9.65
CA GLU A 68 12.62 -7.12 -9.45
C GLU A 68 12.59 -6.76 -7.95
N LEU A 69 11.57 -7.22 -7.22
CA LEU A 69 11.45 -6.98 -5.78
C LEU A 69 12.56 -7.69 -4.98
N ARG A 70 12.89 -8.93 -5.32
CA ARG A 70 14.07 -9.63 -4.73
C ARG A 70 15.37 -8.87 -5.00
N GLY A 71 15.49 -8.25 -6.17
CA GLY A 71 16.63 -7.40 -6.52
C GLY A 71 16.79 -6.17 -5.61
N HIS A 72 15.75 -5.75 -4.93
CA HIS A 72 15.80 -4.71 -3.90
C HIS A 72 16.16 -5.24 -2.50
N GLY A 73 16.40 -6.54 -2.36
CA GLY A 73 16.86 -7.16 -1.12
C GLY A 73 15.76 -7.50 -0.12
N ILE A 74 14.49 -7.50 -0.54
CA ILE A 74 13.38 -7.99 0.28
C ILE A 74 13.12 -9.48 0.02
N ASP A 75 12.58 -10.17 1.00
CA ASP A 75 12.03 -11.49 0.81
C ASP A 75 10.69 -11.39 0.06
N VAL A 76 10.49 -12.31 -0.88
CA VAL A 76 9.27 -12.38 -1.69
C VAL A 76 8.65 -13.76 -1.50
N ASP A 77 7.58 -13.81 -0.73
CA ASP A 77 6.79 -14.99 -0.44
C ASP A 77 5.41 -14.83 -1.09
N VAL A 78 5.19 -15.54 -2.20
CA VAL A 78 4.01 -15.38 -3.03
C VAL A 78 3.36 -16.73 -3.33
N GLU A 79 2.05 -16.77 -3.25
CA GLU A 79 1.25 -17.86 -3.80
C GLU A 79 1.24 -17.77 -5.33
N TRP A 80 1.78 -18.82 -5.98
CA TRP A 80 1.87 -18.89 -7.43
C TRP A 80 0.63 -19.54 -8.02
N VAL A 81 -0.05 -18.81 -8.91
CA VAL A 81 -1.21 -19.32 -9.64
C VAL A 81 -0.75 -19.96 -10.94
N ASP A 82 -1.04 -21.24 -11.10
CA ASP A 82 -0.82 -21.95 -12.36
C ASP A 82 -1.81 -21.41 -13.43
N PRO A 83 -1.32 -20.85 -14.56
CA PRO A 83 -2.19 -20.39 -15.64
C PRO A 83 -3.04 -21.50 -16.26
N ALA A 84 -2.69 -22.78 -16.06
CA ALA A 84 -3.50 -23.89 -16.50
C ALA A 84 -4.72 -24.14 -15.57
N ALA A 85 -4.62 -23.75 -14.30
CA ALA A 85 -5.70 -23.83 -13.33
C ALA A 85 -6.60 -22.59 -13.34
N ASP A 86 -6.03 -21.42 -13.63
CA ASP A 86 -6.76 -20.15 -13.70
C ASP A 86 -6.18 -19.30 -14.86
N ALA A 87 -6.74 -19.51 -16.04
CA ALA A 87 -6.30 -18.81 -17.26
C ALA A 87 -6.59 -17.30 -17.26
N GLU A 88 -7.44 -16.83 -16.34
CA GLU A 88 -7.77 -15.42 -16.20
C GLU A 88 -6.82 -14.69 -15.23
N ALA A 89 -6.08 -15.45 -14.41
CA ALA A 89 -5.14 -14.85 -13.47
C ALA A 89 -4.04 -14.08 -14.20
N ARG A 90 -3.92 -12.79 -13.90
CA ARG A 90 -2.97 -11.89 -14.55
C ARG A 90 -2.25 -11.00 -13.54
N VAL A 91 -1.13 -10.42 -13.96
CA VAL A 91 -0.49 -9.31 -13.25
C VAL A 91 -1.29 -8.04 -13.53
N GLY A 92 -1.60 -7.26 -12.49
CA GLY A 92 -2.19 -5.95 -12.65
C GLY A 92 -1.24 -5.00 -13.39
N LEU A 93 -1.76 -4.23 -14.34
CA LEU A 93 -0.99 -3.24 -15.08
C LEU A 93 -1.48 -1.83 -14.73
N THR A 94 -0.56 -0.86 -14.82
CA THR A 94 -0.88 0.56 -14.71
C THR A 94 -0.09 1.30 -15.76
N PHE A 95 -0.77 2.01 -16.66
CA PHE A 95 -0.14 2.87 -17.65
C PHE A 95 -0.02 4.28 -17.10
N GLU A 96 1.15 4.89 -17.25
CA GLU A 96 1.43 6.19 -16.67
C GLU A 96 1.99 7.16 -17.71
N GLU A 97 1.44 8.37 -17.69
CA GLU A 97 1.95 9.52 -18.45
C GLU A 97 2.30 10.63 -17.49
N ARG A 98 3.58 11.03 -17.46
CA ARG A 98 4.04 12.17 -16.68
C ARG A 98 4.05 13.40 -17.55
N ALA A 99 3.25 14.38 -17.20
CA ALA A 99 3.09 15.60 -17.96
C ALA A 99 3.69 16.80 -17.24
N THR A 100 4.09 17.80 -18.03
CA THR A 100 4.44 19.11 -17.51
C THR A 100 3.24 20.04 -17.60
N ALA A 101 3.14 20.99 -16.66
CA ALA A 101 2.06 21.98 -16.69
C ALA A 101 1.92 22.64 -18.08
N PRO A 102 0.71 22.95 -18.55
CA PRO A 102 -0.56 22.89 -17.82
C PRO A 102 -1.27 21.54 -17.82
N ARG A 103 -0.69 20.49 -18.41
CA ARG A 103 -1.27 19.14 -18.37
C ARG A 103 -0.96 18.50 -17.01
N GLY A 104 -1.93 17.75 -16.48
CA GLY A 104 -1.73 16.89 -15.32
C GLY A 104 -1.18 15.53 -15.74
N ASP A 105 -0.64 14.79 -14.77
CA ASP A 105 -0.30 13.38 -14.93
C ASP A 105 -1.56 12.55 -15.25
N LEU A 106 -1.39 11.50 -16.05
CA LEU A 106 -2.44 10.53 -16.34
C LEU A 106 -2.01 9.15 -15.83
N THR A 107 -2.94 8.49 -15.15
CA THR A 107 -2.78 7.10 -14.74
C THR A 107 -3.98 6.30 -15.24
N VAL A 108 -3.73 5.24 -15.99
CA VAL A 108 -4.76 4.35 -16.53
C VAL A 108 -4.54 2.96 -15.92
N PRO A 109 -5.35 2.56 -14.92
CA PRO A 109 -5.26 1.22 -14.34
C PRO A 109 -5.89 0.18 -15.27
N ASP A 110 -5.23 -0.96 -15.41
CA ASP A 110 -5.73 -2.18 -16.04
C ASP A 110 -5.47 -3.35 -15.09
N ARG A 111 -6.27 -3.47 -14.05
CA ARG A 111 -6.07 -4.39 -12.92
C ARG A 111 -7.22 -5.38 -12.73
N ALA A 112 -8.25 -5.33 -13.57
CA ALA A 112 -9.34 -6.30 -13.51
C ALA A 112 -8.79 -7.73 -13.72
N GLY A 113 -9.19 -8.67 -12.87
CA GLY A 113 -8.68 -10.04 -12.91
C GLY A 113 -7.23 -10.21 -12.45
N ALA A 114 -6.63 -9.21 -11.76
CA ALA A 114 -5.33 -9.40 -11.14
C ALA A 114 -5.36 -10.59 -10.17
N ALA A 115 -4.32 -11.42 -10.17
CA ALA A 115 -4.26 -12.63 -9.34
C ALA A 115 -4.53 -12.35 -7.85
N MET A 116 -4.05 -11.21 -7.35
CA MET A 116 -4.27 -10.79 -5.96
C MET A 116 -5.74 -10.50 -5.65
N ALA A 117 -6.58 -10.13 -6.63
CA ALA A 117 -8.02 -9.96 -6.41
C ALA A 117 -8.74 -11.27 -6.07
N ALA A 118 -8.16 -12.41 -6.41
CA ALA A 118 -8.68 -13.73 -6.08
C ALA A 118 -8.00 -14.37 -4.86
N VAL A 119 -7.16 -13.63 -4.12
CA VAL A 119 -6.53 -14.12 -2.89
C VAL A 119 -7.59 -14.59 -1.88
N SER A 120 -7.30 -15.66 -1.18
CA SER A 120 -8.17 -16.23 -0.15
C SER A 120 -7.52 -16.16 1.23
N MET A 121 -8.29 -16.49 2.27
CA MET A 121 -7.76 -16.60 3.64
C MET A 121 -6.69 -17.70 3.76
N ASP A 122 -6.80 -18.75 2.94
CA ASP A 122 -5.86 -19.89 2.97
C ASP A 122 -4.51 -19.54 2.33
N ASP A 123 -4.47 -18.49 1.49
CA ASP A 123 -3.25 -17.98 0.86
C ASP A 123 -2.42 -17.08 1.81
N VAL A 124 -2.94 -16.75 3.00
CA VAL A 124 -2.21 -15.98 4.02
C VAL A 124 -1.33 -16.93 4.83
N PRO A 125 0.02 -16.81 4.75
CA PRO A 125 0.94 -17.68 5.47
C PRO A 125 1.01 -17.31 6.97
N VAL A 126 -0.02 -17.72 7.73
CA VAL A 126 -0.22 -17.36 9.14
C VAL A 126 1.05 -17.49 10.00
N PRO A 127 1.84 -18.59 9.94
CA PRO A 127 3.05 -18.69 10.76
C PRO A 127 4.11 -17.62 10.46
N ARG A 128 4.16 -17.13 9.21
CA ARG A 128 5.07 -16.04 8.81
C ARG A 128 4.59 -14.70 9.37
N VAL A 129 3.28 -14.48 9.34
CA VAL A 129 2.66 -13.25 9.84
C VAL A 129 2.74 -13.17 11.37
N GLU A 130 2.48 -14.28 12.08
CA GLU A 130 2.59 -14.37 13.55
C GLU A 130 4.02 -14.19 14.06
N GLY A 131 5.03 -14.40 13.22
CA GLY A 131 6.44 -14.20 13.56
C GLY A 131 6.97 -12.81 13.26
N ALA A 132 6.16 -11.89 12.72
CA ALA A 132 6.59 -10.54 12.40
C ALA A 132 6.64 -9.64 13.64
N ASP A 133 7.52 -8.63 13.61
CA ASP A 133 7.48 -7.52 14.58
C ASP A 133 6.46 -6.47 14.14
N VAL A 134 6.42 -6.19 12.83
CA VAL A 134 5.47 -5.24 12.22
C VAL A 134 4.77 -5.87 11.03
N ALA A 135 3.44 -5.79 11.00
CA ALA A 135 2.60 -6.22 9.90
C ALA A 135 1.97 -5.00 9.20
N TYR A 136 2.27 -4.82 7.92
CA TYR A 136 1.83 -3.65 7.14
C TYR A 136 0.93 -4.05 5.97
N THR A 137 -0.18 -3.34 5.80
CA THR A 137 -1.04 -3.42 4.61
C THR A 137 -1.72 -2.08 4.33
N THR A 138 -2.43 -1.97 3.22
CA THR A 138 -3.11 -0.73 2.86
C THR A 138 -4.56 -0.96 2.42
N GLY A 139 -5.36 0.10 2.39
CA GLY A 139 -6.72 0.08 1.85
C GLY A 139 -6.80 -0.21 0.34
N ALA A 140 -5.67 -0.19 -0.37
CA ALA A 140 -5.61 -0.54 -1.78
C ALA A 140 -5.84 -2.05 -2.01
N THR A 141 -5.43 -2.91 -1.08
CA THR A 141 -5.58 -4.37 -1.17
C THR A 141 -7.03 -4.83 -0.98
N PRO A 142 -7.78 -4.47 0.08
CA PRO A 142 -9.19 -4.83 0.21
C PRO A 142 -10.07 -4.23 -0.89
N ALA A 143 -9.67 -3.13 -1.52
CA ALA A 143 -10.37 -2.53 -2.65
C ALA A 143 -10.34 -3.37 -3.94
N LEU A 144 -9.55 -4.45 -3.99
CA LEU A 144 -9.47 -5.33 -5.16
C LEU A 144 -10.70 -6.22 -5.29
N SER A 145 -11.23 -6.72 -4.19
CA SER A 145 -12.41 -7.61 -4.14
C SER A 145 -12.83 -7.90 -2.71
N ALA A 146 -14.05 -8.43 -2.51
CA ALA A 146 -14.51 -8.94 -1.23
C ALA A 146 -13.63 -10.09 -0.68
N ARG A 147 -13.03 -10.92 -1.56
CA ARG A 147 -12.09 -11.97 -1.16
C ARG A 147 -10.80 -11.35 -0.59
N ALA A 148 -10.25 -10.36 -1.28
CA ALA A 148 -9.07 -9.63 -0.82
C ALA A 148 -9.33 -8.90 0.50
N ALA A 149 -10.53 -8.33 0.70
CA ALA A 149 -10.93 -7.74 1.97
C ALA A 149 -10.93 -8.79 3.10
N THR A 150 -11.50 -9.97 2.85
CA THR A 150 -11.51 -11.07 3.83
C THR A 150 -10.10 -11.58 4.15
N ALA A 151 -9.23 -11.71 3.14
CA ALA A 151 -7.83 -12.09 3.33
C ALA A 151 -7.05 -11.03 4.12
N THR A 152 -7.31 -9.74 3.87
CA THR A 152 -6.73 -8.63 4.64
C THR A 152 -7.14 -8.69 6.12
N ALA A 153 -8.41 -8.96 6.42
CA ALA A 153 -8.88 -9.15 7.79
C ALA A 153 -8.19 -10.35 8.47
N ARG A 154 -8.02 -11.46 7.74
CA ARG A 154 -7.28 -12.65 8.24
C ARG A 154 -5.82 -12.33 8.52
N TYR A 155 -5.18 -11.56 7.63
CA TYR A 155 -3.81 -11.12 7.78
C TYR A 155 -3.61 -10.27 9.05
N LEU A 156 -4.41 -9.21 9.21
CA LEU A 156 -4.34 -8.32 10.39
C LEU A 156 -4.64 -9.07 11.69
N LYS A 157 -5.63 -10.00 11.66
CA LYS A 157 -5.92 -10.82 12.82
C LYS A 157 -4.75 -11.74 13.19
N ALA A 158 -4.13 -12.41 12.23
CA ALA A 158 -2.99 -13.28 12.48
C ALA A 158 -1.80 -12.49 13.06
N ALA A 159 -1.54 -11.29 12.54
CA ALA A 159 -0.50 -10.40 13.05
C ALA A 159 -0.74 -10.05 14.54
N ARG A 160 -1.94 -9.63 14.88
CA ARG A 160 -2.30 -9.33 16.29
C ARG A 160 -2.23 -10.54 17.20
N ASP A 161 -2.73 -11.69 16.74
CA ASP A 161 -2.66 -12.94 17.52
C ASP A 161 -1.20 -13.35 17.79
N GLY A 162 -0.28 -13.03 16.88
CA GLY A 162 1.17 -13.23 17.03
C GLY A 162 1.88 -12.15 17.85
N GLY A 163 1.22 -11.05 18.16
CA GLY A 163 1.79 -9.94 18.92
C GLY A 163 2.55 -8.91 18.08
N ALA A 164 2.40 -8.94 16.75
CA ALA A 164 2.97 -7.93 15.87
C ALA A 164 2.23 -6.59 16.00
N THR A 165 2.96 -5.50 15.87
CA THR A 165 2.36 -4.17 15.66
C THR A 165 1.71 -4.11 14.28
N THR A 166 0.41 -3.82 14.22
CA THR A 166 -0.33 -3.75 12.95
C THR A 166 -0.40 -2.31 12.46
N ALA A 167 0.13 -2.08 11.25
CA ALA A 167 0.12 -0.78 10.58
C ALA A 167 -0.75 -0.83 9.32
N PHE A 168 -1.66 0.12 9.18
CA PHE A 168 -2.58 0.21 8.07
C PHE A 168 -2.53 1.60 7.44
N ALA A 169 -2.19 1.67 6.14
CA ALA A 169 -2.32 2.92 5.40
C ALA A 169 -3.70 2.99 4.72
N LEU A 170 -4.45 4.06 4.97
CA LEU A 170 -5.83 4.21 4.48
C LEU A 170 -5.92 4.12 2.96
N SER A 171 -5.01 4.77 2.23
CA SER A 171 -4.75 4.61 0.79
C SER A 171 -6.01 4.50 -0.06
N TYR A 172 -6.89 5.48 0.06
CA TYR A 172 -8.16 5.52 -0.67
C TYR A 172 -7.94 5.63 -2.18
N ARG A 173 -8.64 4.80 -2.92
CA ARG A 173 -8.60 4.75 -4.39
C ARG A 173 -10.03 4.88 -4.95
N PRO A 174 -10.50 6.10 -5.26
CA PRO A 174 -11.89 6.35 -5.69
C PRO A 174 -12.34 5.48 -6.87
N ASP A 175 -11.39 5.18 -7.78
CA ASP A 175 -11.63 4.38 -8.98
C ASP A 175 -11.88 2.89 -8.70
N ARG A 176 -11.73 2.43 -7.45
CA ARG A 176 -11.92 1.03 -7.05
C ARG A 176 -13.15 0.78 -6.20
N TRP A 177 -13.89 1.82 -5.86
CA TRP A 177 -15.05 1.75 -5.00
C TRP A 177 -16.29 2.25 -5.74
N ALA A 178 -17.45 1.71 -5.40
CA ALA A 178 -18.71 2.18 -5.93
C ALA A 178 -18.95 3.66 -5.55
N ASP A 179 -18.63 4.00 -4.31
CA ASP A 179 -18.67 5.34 -3.75
C ASP A 179 -17.81 5.44 -2.49
N ALA A 180 -17.66 6.65 -1.97
CA ALA A 180 -16.87 6.94 -0.78
C ALA A 180 -17.46 6.33 0.51
N ALA A 181 -18.79 6.20 0.59
CA ALA A 181 -19.46 5.62 1.75
C ALA A 181 -19.14 4.13 1.87
N THR A 182 -19.25 3.40 0.76
CA THR A 182 -18.88 1.97 0.69
C THR A 182 -17.40 1.75 1.03
N ALA A 183 -16.52 2.63 0.55
CA ALA A 183 -15.10 2.57 0.89
C ALA A 183 -14.87 2.77 2.38
N ARG A 184 -15.49 3.80 2.97
CA ARG A 184 -15.41 4.10 4.40
C ARG A 184 -15.89 2.92 5.24
N GLU A 185 -17.09 2.41 4.97
CA GLU A 185 -17.67 1.28 5.70
C GLU A 185 -16.71 0.08 5.70
N THR A 186 -16.22 -0.31 4.52
CA THR A 186 -15.31 -1.46 4.42
C THR A 186 -13.96 -1.20 5.09
N LEU A 187 -13.35 -0.02 4.91
CA LEU A 187 -12.00 0.24 5.43
C LEU A 187 -12.00 0.42 6.95
N THR A 188 -13.06 1.00 7.52
CA THR A 188 -13.18 1.15 8.97
C THR A 188 -13.45 -0.15 9.71
N GLU A 189 -13.95 -1.20 9.02
CA GLU A 189 -14.07 -2.55 9.61
C GLU A 189 -12.73 -3.16 10.03
N PHE A 190 -11.61 -2.70 9.44
CA PHE A 190 -10.26 -3.17 9.82
C PHE A 190 -9.72 -2.47 11.06
N PHE A 191 -10.19 -1.28 11.40
CA PHE A 191 -9.63 -0.43 12.45
C PHE A 191 -9.50 -1.12 13.83
N PRO A 192 -10.44 -1.97 14.28
CA PRO A 192 -10.26 -2.70 15.53
C PRO A 192 -9.06 -3.65 15.56
N ALA A 193 -8.47 -3.96 14.39
CA ALA A 193 -7.29 -4.81 14.27
C ALA A 193 -6.01 -4.02 13.89
N VAL A 194 -6.03 -2.69 14.02
CA VAL A 194 -4.94 -1.79 13.61
C VAL A 194 -4.44 -1.00 14.82
N ASP A 195 -3.13 -1.02 15.05
CA ASP A 195 -2.47 -0.25 16.10
C ASP A 195 -2.00 1.12 15.58
N VAL A 196 -1.54 1.17 14.33
CA VAL A 196 -1.00 2.38 13.69
C VAL A 196 -1.79 2.68 12.42
N LEU A 197 -2.52 3.79 12.41
CA LEU A 197 -3.17 4.32 11.21
C LEU A 197 -2.28 5.33 10.52
N LEU A 198 -1.97 5.09 9.23
CA LEU A 198 -1.32 6.08 8.36
C LEU A 198 -2.33 6.60 7.33
N THR A 199 -2.40 7.91 7.16
CA THR A 199 -3.32 8.51 6.17
C THR A 199 -2.74 9.79 5.58
N SER A 200 -3.09 10.09 4.33
CA SER A 200 -2.84 11.41 3.77
C SER A 200 -3.87 12.43 4.29
N GLU A 201 -3.53 13.73 4.26
CA GLU A 201 -4.50 14.79 4.56
C GLU A 201 -5.75 14.66 3.66
N ALA A 202 -5.57 14.26 2.39
CA ALA A 202 -6.66 14.10 1.44
C ALA A 202 -7.55 12.88 1.76
N ASP A 203 -6.93 11.74 2.12
CA ASP A 203 -7.68 10.53 2.47
C ASP A 203 -8.43 10.71 3.81
N ALA A 204 -7.82 11.38 4.79
CA ALA A 204 -8.47 11.71 6.05
C ALA A 204 -9.73 12.57 5.82
N ALA A 205 -9.64 13.57 4.95
CA ALA A 205 -10.79 14.41 4.60
C ALA A 205 -11.86 13.62 3.84
N ALA A 206 -11.48 12.77 2.89
CA ALA A 206 -12.42 12.03 2.05
C ALA A 206 -13.10 10.86 2.77
N MET A 207 -12.36 10.16 3.64
CA MET A 207 -12.80 8.91 4.24
C MET A 207 -13.26 9.05 5.70
N LEU A 208 -12.72 10.02 6.43
CA LEU A 208 -12.95 10.16 7.86
C LEU A 208 -13.59 11.52 8.22
N ASP A 209 -14.02 12.30 7.22
CA ASP A 209 -14.59 13.65 7.33
C ASP A 209 -13.69 14.65 8.10
N GLU A 210 -12.38 14.36 8.18
CA GLU A 210 -11.42 15.15 8.93
C GLU A 210 -10.61 16.07 8.03
N SER A 211 -11.10 17.30 7.84
CA SER A 211 -10.46 18.36 7.06
C SER A 211 -9.79 19.44 7.91
N ALA A 212 -9.70 19.22 9.22
CA ALA A 212 -9.03 20.10 10.16
C ALA A 212 -7.51 20.13 9.92
N ARG A 213 -6.79 20.99 10.67
CA ARG A 213 -5.32 20.91 10.69
C ARG A 213 -4.88 19.52 11.14
N PRO A 214 -3.77 18.96 10.58
CA PRO A 214 -3.37 17.58 10.81
C PRO A 214 -3.36 17.15 12.29
N ALA A 215 -2.86 18.01 13.18
CA ALA A 215 -2.86 17.70 14.62
C ALA A 215 -4.28 17.56 15.21
N ALA A 216 -5.22 18.38 14.78
CA ALA A 216 -6.62 18.29 15.25
C ALA A 216 -7.31 17.07 14.64
N ALA A 217 -7.07 16.80 13.35
CA ALA A 217 -7.59 15.62 12.66
C ALA A 217 -7.05 14.32 13.28
N ALA A 218 -5.74 14.25 13.60
CA ALA A 218 -5.16 13.08 14.24
C ALA A 218 -5.81 12.79 15.61
N ASN A 219 -6.05 13.83 16.42
CA ASN A 219 -6.73 13.69 17.72
C ASN A 219 -8.20 13.22 17.55
N ALA A 220 -8.92 13.77 16.56
CA ALA A 220 -10.31 13.40 16.31
C ALA A 220 -10.41 11.93 15.85
N ILE A 221 -9.59 11.52 14.89
CA ILE A 221 -9.53 10.14 14.40
C ILE A 221 -9.18 9.18 15.55
N ALA A 222 -8.17 9.51 16.35
CA ALA A 222 -7.79 8.68 17.50
C ALA A 222 -8.92 8.55 18.53
N ALA A 223 -9.60 9.65 18.83
CA ALA A 223 -10.70 9.65 19.79
C ALA A 223 -11.93 8.88 19.28
N GLU A 224 -12.25 8.96 17.99
CA GLU A 224 -13.41 8.28 17.39
C GLU A 224 -13.19 6.78 17.25
N HIS A 225 -11.98 6.38 16.82
CA HIS A 225 -11.70 4.99 16.45
C HIS A 225 -10.81 4.24 17.46
N GLY A 226 -10.29 4.92 18.49
CA GLY A 226 -9.52 4.30 19.58
C GLY A 226 -8.07 3.97 19.19
N PHE A 227 -7.45 4.75 18.30
CA PHE A 227 -6.05 4.55 17.94
C PHE A 227 -5.11 5.18 18.96
N ASP A 228 -4.06 4.46 19.33
CA ASP A 228 -2.93 5.00 20.10
C ASP A 228 -1.97 5.78 19.19
N THR A 229 -1.86 5.40 17.91
CA THR A 229 -1.00 6.05 16.94
C THR A 229 -1.72 6.40 15.64
N VAL A 230 -1.71 7.69 15.29
CA VAL A 230 -2.23 8.20 14.02
C VAL A 230 -1.16 9.06 13.34
N VAL A 231 -0.87 8.74 12.09
CA VAL A 231 0.09 9.46 11.26
C VAL A 231 -0.63 10.11 10.09
N ILE A 232 -0.60 11.44 10.03
CA ILE A 232 -1.15 12.20 8.90
C ILE A 232 0.01 12.84 8.13
N TYR A 233 0.12 12.53 6.85
CA TYR A 233 1.20 13.05 6.00
C TYR A 233 0.66 13.83 4.80
N GLY A 234 1.49 14.75 4.32
CA GLY A 234 1.18 15.58 3.16
C GLY A 234 2.41 16.25 2.58
N SER A 235 2.22 17.15 1.62
CA SER A 235 3.32 17.84 0.96
C SER A 235 4.14 18.75 1.90
N ARG A 236 3.59 19.12 3.05
CA ARG A 236 4.24 19.99 4.03
C ARG A 236 5.00 19.23 5.11
N GLY A 237 4.83 17.92 5.21
CA GLY A 237 5.46 17.09 6.24
C GLY A 237 4.50 16.03 6.79
N ALA A 238 4.73 15.65 8.03
CA ALA A 238 3.92 14.67 8.73
C ALA A 238 3.61 15.14 10.16
N THR A 239 2.44 14.75 10.63
CA THR A 239 2.00 14.88 12.02
C THR A 239 1.80 13.48 12.58
N VAL A 240 2.42 13.18 13.71
CA VAL A 240 2.32 11.92 14.42
C VAL A 240 1.68 12.17 15.77
N LEU A 241 0.53 11.60 16.00
CA LEU A 241 -0.05 11.43 17.33
C LEU A 241 0.36 10.06 17.87
N HIS A 242 0.95 10.02 19.04
CA HIS A 242 1.26 8.78 19.76
C HIS A 242 1.09 9.02 21.25
N ASP A 243 0.36 8.15 21.95
CA ASP A 243 0.07 8.27 23.38
C ASP A 243 -0.37 9.70 23.80
N ALA A 244 -1.32 10.28 23.07
CA ALA A 244 -1.83 11.64 23.25
C ALA A 244 -0.78 12.76 23.06
N THR A 245 0.42 12.45 22.58
CA THR A 245 1.47 13.43 22.25
C THR A 245 1.52 13.65 20.75
N VAL A 246 1.42 14.92 20.33
CA VAL A 246 1.50 15.30 18.91
C VAL A 246 2.90 15.79 18.58
N ASN A 247 3.48 15.23 17.54
CA ASN A 247 4.74 15.68 16.95
C ASN A 247 4.50 16.10 15.50
N GLU A 248 5.00 17.27 15.12
CA GLU A 248 4.90 17.79 13.76
C GLU A 248 6.30 17.89 13.15
N LEU A 249 6.48 17.33 11.97
CA LEU A 249 7.73 17.29 11.22
C LEU A 249 7.52 17.95 9.86
N SER A 250 8.29 18.98 9.56
CA SER A 250 8.26 19.62 8.24
C SER A 250 8.89 18.72 7.18
N ALA A 251 8.32 18.73 5.97
CA ALA A 251 8.94 18.05 4.84
C ALA A 251 10.32 18.69 4.56
N PRO A 252 11.34 17.87 4.25
CA PRO A 252 12.61 18.39 3.80
C PRO A 252 12.45 19.12 2.46
N GLU A 253 13.25 20.17 2.23
CA GLU A 253 13.33 20.79 0.91
C GLU A 253 13.89 19.78 -0.10
N ALA A 254 13.14 19.49 -1.14
CA ALA A 254 13.55 18.57 -2.20
C ALA A 254 13.08 19.08 -3.57
N ASP A 255 13.95 18.99 -4.57
CA ASP A 255 13.57 19.18 -5.98
C ASP A 255 12.91 17.86 -6.49
N ALA A 256 11.68 17.64 -6.07
CA ALA A 256 10.94 16.43 -6.41
C ALA A 256 10.50 16.46 -7.88
N ARG A 257 11.12 15.60 -8.69
CA ARG A 257 10.76 15.42 -10.11
C ARG A 257 9.65 14.40 -10.31
N ASP A 258 9.55 13.44 -9.43
CA ASP A 258 8.56 12.35 -9.44
C ASP A 258 8.25 11.96 -8.00
N GLY A 259 7.02 12.17 -7.57
CA GLY A 259 6.53 11.84 -6.23
C GLY A 259 5.94 10.43 -6.11
N THR A 260 6.02 9.62 -7.18
CA THR A 260 5.47 8.27 -7.17
C THR A 260 6.12 7.41 -6.09
N GLY A 261 5.29 6.78 -5.25
CA GLY A 261 5.76 5.93 -4.16
C GLY A 261 6.34 6.68 -2.95
N ALA A 262 6.33 8.02 -2.93
CA ALA A 262 6.79 8.79 -1.77
C ALA A 262 5.97 8.48 -0.50
N PRO A 263 4.61 8.38 -0.56
CA PRO A 263 3.82 7.93 0.58
C PRO A 263 4.18 6.53 1.07
N ASP A 264 4.40 5.60 0.13
CA ASP A 264 4.74 4.22 0.46
C ASP A 264 6.14 4.14 1.10
N ALA A 265 7.09 4.93 0.57
CA ALA A 265 8.45 5.00 1.12
C ALA A 265 8.46 5.61 2.53
N PHE A 266 7.63 6.64 2.76
CA PHE A 266 7.43 7.20 4.09
C PHE A 266 6.85 6.16 5.05
N ALA A 267 5.78 5.47 4.65
CA ALA A 267 5.13 4.46 5.48
C ALA A 267 6.10 3.31 5.83
N GLY A 268 6.87 2.81 4.85
CA GLY A 268 7.84 1.75 5.09
C GLY A 268 8.98 2.16 6.01
N ALA A 269 9.49 3.38 5.87
CA ALA A 269 10.52 3.91 6.77
C ALA A 269 9.97 4.16 8.18
N PHE A 270 8.74 4.66 8.31
CA PHE A 270 8.09 4.87 9.60
C PHE A 270 7.86 3.56 10.35
N CYS A 271 7.42 2.51 9.66
CA CYS A 271 7.18 1.19 10.24
C CYS A 271 8.48 0.43 10.60
N ALA A 272 9.63 0.94 10.22
CA ALA A 272 10.94 0.35 10.49
C ALA A 272 11.59 0.88 11.79
N GLU A 273 11.04 1.91 12.40
CA GLU A 273 11.49 2.54 13.65
C GLU A 273 10.80 1.94 14.88
#